data_bd6cda38d7133a1697646e8acd2d6581
#
_entry.id   bd6cda38d7133a1697646e8acd2d6581
#
_cell.length_a   1.000
_cell.length_b   1.000
_cell.length_c   1.000
_cell.angle_alpha   90.00
_cell.angle_beta   90.00
_cell.angle_gamma   90.00
#
_symmetry.space_group_name_H-M   'P 1'
#
loop_
_entity.id
_entity.type
_entity.pdbx_description
1 polymer ?
#
loop_
_entity_poly.entity_id
_entity_poly.type
_entity_poly.pdbx_seq_one_letter_code
_entity_poly.pdbx_strand_id
1 'polypeptide(L)'
;MVEIIVDGEKFSVNEKGNLITELKKHNIEIPHFCYHEALGVSGNCRMCLIEVVGQKRPQIACDTPIKEGMEIKINSDLTRAVQRGILELEFINHPLDCPVCDQAGECDLQEYYMKFDKQDSQVSLADKVRKYKREDFGSGVIHDAERCVLCRRCVRFTQLCTNSYELAVGGRGEHSHIMLMNGKKIDNPYAGNIVDVCPVGAMTSADFRFKKRVWHLQKTPAICQGCERGCAIWVDSNKAKYQDSIIYRFRPRENSVNGYFICDY
;
A
#
# COMPACT_ATOMS: atom_id res chain seq x y z
N MET A 1 -8.55 -24.11 12.84
CA MET A 1 -9.42 -23.53 11.81
C MET A 1 -10.76 -23.29 12.46
N VAL A 2 -11.40 -22.16 12.13
CA VAL A 2 -12.76 -21.81 12.60
C VAL A 2 -13.60 -21.43 11.40
N GLU A 3 -14.92 -21.56 11.49
CA GLU A 3 -15.86 -21.19 10.45
C GLU A 3 -16.37 -19.78 10.72
N ILE A 4 -16.30 -18.90 9.71
CA ILE A 4 -16.89 -17.55 9.74
C ILE A 4 -17.83 -17.38 8.55
N ILE A 5 -18.74 -16.42 8.66
CA ILE A 5 -19.70 -16.07 7.60
C ILE A 5 -19.33 -14.69 7.06
N VAL A 6 -19.13 -14.60 5.75
CA VAL A 6 -18.81 -13.34 5.04
C VAL A 6 -19.87 -13.08 3.98
N ASP A 7 -20.64 -12.00 4.12
CA ASP A 7 -21.77 -11.65 3.23
C ASP A 7 -22.75 -12.83 2.99
N GLY A 8 -22.92 -13.70 4.01
CA GLY A 8 -23.82 -14.86 3.97
C GLY A 8 -23.18 -16.19 3.51
N GLU A 9 -21.93 -16.19 3.07
CA GLU A 9 -21.17 -17.37 2.68
C GLU A 9 -20.22 -17.83 3.79
N LYS A 10 -20.01 -19.15 3.93
CA LYS A 10 -19.15 -19.73 4.97
C LYS A 10 -17.73 -19.94 4.48
N PHE A 11 -16.77 -19.57 5.30
CA PHE A 11 -15.34 -19.71 5.04
C PHE A 11 -14.61 -20.32 6.24
N SER A 12 -13.70 -21.25 5.97
CA SER A 12 -12.82 -21.83 6.99
C SER A 12 -11.50 -21.07 7.02
N VAL A 13 -11.21 -20.41 8.14
CA VAL A 13 -10.07 -19.52 8.33
C VAL A 13 -9.26 -19.89 9.57
N ASN A 14 -8.01 -19.43 9.65
CA ASN A 14 -7.21 -19.61 10.83
C ASN A 14 -7.59 -18.61 11.92
N GLU A 15 -8.07 -19.08 13.07
CA GLU A 15 -8.47 -18.25 14.22
C GLU A 15 -7.35 -17.28 14.68
N LYS A 16 -6.10 -17.72 14.61
CA LYS A 16 -4.92 -16.92 14.99
C LYS A 16 -4.40 -16.02 13.87
N GLY A 17 -5.00 -16.10 12.68
CA GLY A 17 -4.63 -15.31 11.53
C GLY A 17 -5.15 -13.86 11.60
N ASN A 18 -4.67 -13.03 10.68
CA ASN A 18 -5.26 -11.72 10.45
C ASN A 18 -6.43 -11.85 9.48
N LEU A 19 -7.56 -11.23 9.77
CA LEU A 19 -8.77 -11.37 8.97
C LEU A 19 -8.58 -10.95 7.50
N ILE A 20 -7.82 -9.89 7.23
CA ILE A 20 -7.52 -9.46 5.85
C ILE A 20 -6.72 -10.54 5.12
N THR A 21 -5.66 -11.05 5.75
CA THR A 21 -4.80 -12.10 5.15
C THR A 21 -5.54 -13.41 4.95
N GLU A 22 -6.36 -13.81 5.92
CA GLU A 22 -7.14 -15.06 5.81
C GLU A 22 -8.17 -14.97 4.68
N LEU A 23 -8.90 -13.87 4.56
CA LEU A 23 -9.89 -13.70 3.49
C LEU A 23 -9.24 -13.56 2.10
N LYS A 24 -8.06 -12.98 2.01
CA LYS A 24 -7.29 -12.92 0.75
C LYS A 24 -6.98 -14.30 0.18
N LYS A 25 -6.78 -15.33 1.03
CA LYS A 25 -6.60 -16.72 0.60
C LYS A 25 -7.83 -17.31 -0.11
N HIS A 26 -9.01 -16.73 0.15
CA HIS A 26 -10.28 -17.06 -0.48
C HIS A 26 -10.65 -16.09 -1.63
N ASN A 27 -9.69 -15.28 -2.11
CA ASN A 27 -9.90 -14.24 -3.13
C ASN A 27 -10.88 -13.14 -2.71
N ILE A 28 -11.03 -12.92 -1.41
CA ILE A 28 -11.83 -11.84 -0.84
C ILE A 28 -10.89 -10.72 -0.41
N GLU A 29 -11.01 -9.56 -1.05
CA GLU A 29 -10.19 -8.39 -0.76
C GLU A 29 -10.94 -7.39 0.10
N ILE A 30 -10.35 -7.03 1.25
CA ILE A 30 -10.78 -5.92 2.08
C ILE A 30 -9.86 -4.73 1.81
N PRO A 31 -10.40 -3.56 1.38
CA PRO A 31 -9.58 -2.40 1.05
C PRO A 31 -8.82 -1.88 2.27
N HIS A 32 -7.55 -1.52 2.09
CA HIS A 32 -6.71 -1.01 3.18
C HIS A 32 -5.47 -0.30 2.65
N PHE A 33 -4.99 0.74 3.36
CA PHE A 33 -3.72 1.41 3.05
C PHE A 33 -2.62 1.09 4.06
N CYS A 34 -2.94 1.03 5.35
CA CYS A 34 -1.91 0.97 6.38
C CYS A 34 -1.47 -0.46 6.76
N TYR A 35 -2.34 -1.45 6.65
CA TYR A 35 -1.98 -2.85 6.91
C TYR A 35 -1.03 -3.39 5.84
N HIS A 36 -0.06 -4.17 6.25
CA HIS A 36 0.82 -4.95 5.39
C HIS A 36 1.26 -6.19 6.16
N GLU A 37 1.24 -7.36 5.55
CA GLU A 37 1.50 -8.63 6.22
C GLU A 37 2.82 -8.63 6.99
N ALA A 38 3.90 -8.14 6.37
CA ALA A 38 5.22 -8.06 7.00
C ALA A 38 5.34 -6.96 8.06
N LEU A 39 4.50 -5.92 8.02
CA LEU A 39 4.57 -4.78 8.93
C LEU A 39 3.50 -4.83 10.02
N GLY A 40 2.55 -5.75 9.91
CA GLY A 40 1.46 -5.90 10.85
C GLY A 40 0.43 -4.77 10.82
N VAL A 41 -0.31 -4.67 11.91
CA VAL A 41 -1.41 -3.71 12.08
C VAL A 41 -0.89 -2.32 12.44
N SER A 42 -1.53 -1.29 11.88
CA SER A 42 -1.36 0.11 12.30
C SER A 42 -2.68 0.77 12.69
N GLY A 43 -3.79 0.33 12.10
CA GLY A 43 -5.15 0.77 12.41
C GLY A 43 -5.45 2.25 12.11
N ASN A 44 -4.58 2.99 11.42
CA ASN A 44 -4.72 4.44 11.23
C ASN A 44 -5.54 4.86 10.01
N CYS A 45 -5.49 4.15 8.88
CA CYS A 45 -6.18 4.56 7.66
C CYS A 45 -7.70 4.35 7.68
N ARG A 46 -8.20 3.45 8.51
CA ARG A 46 -9.62 3.10 8.63
C ARG A 46 -10.30 2.57 7.37
N MET A 47 -9.58 2.43 6.26
CA MET A 47 -10.16 1.97 4.99
C MET A 47 -10.73 0.55 5.07
N CYS A 48 -10.22 -0.28 5.98
CA CYS A 48 -10.67 -1.66 6.19
C CYS A 48 -11.85 -1.80 7.18
N LEU A 49 -12.63 -0.75 7.40
CA LEU A 49 -13.85 -0.84 8.22
C LEU A 49 -14.86 -1.79 7.57
N ILE A 50 -15.37 -2.70 8.37
CA ILE A 50 -16.40 -3.70 8.02
C ILE A 50 -17.51 -3.72 9.07
N GLU A 51 -18.67 -4.20 8.69
CA GLU A 51 -19.73 -4.50 9.64
C GLU A 51 -19.51 -5.89 10.26
N VAL A 52 -19.50 -5.96 11.58
CA VAL A 52 -19.52 -7.24 12.33
C VAL A 52 -20.90 -7.37 12.95
N VAL A 53 -21.63 -8.43 12.60
CA VAL A 53 -23.00 -8.64 13.08
C VAL A 53 -23.02 -8.73 14.60
N GLY A 54 -23.93 -8.01 15.21
CA GLY A 54 -24.02 -7.87 16.68
C GLY A 54 -23.15 -6.75 17.27
N GLN A 55 -22.30 -6.09 16.49
CA GLN A 55 -21.57 -4.91 16.93
C GLN A 55 -22.32 -3.62 16.53
N LYS A 56 -22.31 -2.62 17.43
CA LYS A 56 -23.00 -1.33 17.19
C LYS A 56 -22.27 -0.42 16.20
N ARG A 57 -20.97 -0.65 15.97
CA ARG A 57 -20.12 0.21 15.13
C ARG A 57 -19.26 -0.66 14.23
N PRO A 58 -18.95 -0.20 13.01
CA PRO A 58 -17.98 -0.87 12.13
C PRO A 58 -16.65 -1.09 12.85
N GLN A 59 -16.02 -2.21 12.56
CA GLN A 59 -14.72 -2.62 13.10
C GLN A 59 -13.65 -2.57 12.02
N ILE A 60 -12.40 -2.33 12.40
CA ILE A 60 -11.26 -2.42 11.47
C ILE A 60 -10.88 -3.87 11.25
N ALA A 61 -11.02 -4.40 10.05
CA ALA A 61 -10.71 -5.79 9.75
C ALA A 61 -9.25 -6.17 10.06
N CYS A 62 -8.32 -5.23 9.91
CA CYS A 62 -6.90 -5.49 10.16
C CYS A 62 -6.57 -5.80 11.65
N ASP A 63 -7.48 -5.49 12.59
CA ASP A 63 -7.27 -5.68 14.03
C ASP A 63 -8.46 -6.39 14.72
N THR A 64 -9.38 -6.91 13.93
CA THR A 64 -10.53 -7.64 14.45
C THR A 64 -10.15 -9.12 14.66
N PRO A 65 -10.21 -9.62 15.92
CA PRO A 65 -9.96 -11.03 16.20
C PRO A 65 -10.99 -11.92 15.51
N ILE A 66 -10.51 -12.96 14.89
CA ILE A 66 -11.35 -14.00 14.28
C ILE A 66 -11.93 -14.87 15.38
N LYS A 67 -13.23 -15.21 15.30
CA LYS A 67 -13.92 -16.09 16.25
C LYS A 67 -14.83 -17.04 15.52
N GLU A 68 -15.01 -18.26 16.06
CA GLU A 68 -15.95 -19.23 15.55
C GLU A 68 -17.36 -18.65 15.42
N GLY A 69 -18.01 -18.86 14.27
CA GLY A 69 -19.35 -18.39 13.99
C GLY A 69 -19.49 -16.89 13.78
N MET A 70 -18.36 -16.14 13.70
CA MET A 70 -18.39 -14.70 13.45
C MET A 70 -19.01 -14.40 12.08
N GLU A 71 -19.99 -13.50 12.04
CA GLU A 71 -20.61 -13.03 10.81
C GLU A 71 -20.16 -11.60 10.52
N ILE A 72 -19.66 -11.37 9.31
CA ILE A 72 -19.21 -10.06 8.84
C ILE A 72 -19.82 -9.71 7.49
N LYS A 73 -20.01 -8.42 7.25
CA LYS A 73 -20.47 -7.88 5.98
C LYS A 73 -19.45 -6.87 5.44
N ILE A 74 -18.89 -7.19 4.31
CA ILE A 74 -17.89 -6.36 3.63
C ILE A 74 -18.49 -5.53 2.49
N ASN A 75 -19.72 -5.85 2.09
CA ASN A 75 -20.45 -5.18 1.01
C ASN A 75 -21.79 -4.56 1.45
N SER A 76 -22.06 -4.43 2.76
CA SER A 76 -23.28 -3.76 3.24
C SER A 76 -23.27 -2.26 2.93
N ASP A 77 -24.45 -1.64 2.95
CA ASP A 77 -24.60 -0.18 2.75
C ASP A 77 -23.79 0.60 3.79
N LEU A 78 -23.76 0.12 5.05
CA LEU A 78 -22.96 0.72 6.11
C LEU A 78 -21.46 0.65 5.79
N THR A 79 -20.96 -0.53 5.40
CA THR A 79 -19.56 -0.73 5.03
C THR A 79 -19.18 0.17 3.85
N ARG A 80 -19.99 0.21 2.81
CA ARG A 80 -19.77 1.07 1.64
C ARG A 80 -19.79 2.56 1.99
N ALA A 81 -20.73 2.99 2.84
CA ALA A 81 -20.80 4.38 3.28
C ALA A 81 -19.54 4.82 4.04
N VAL A 82 -19.03 3.99 4.95
CA VAL A 82 -17.81 4.34 5.69
C VAL A 82 -16.56 4.33 4.79
N GLN A 83 -16.44 3.39 3.86
CA GLN A 83 -15.35 3.35 2.89
C GLN A 83 -15.35 4.57 1.96
N ARG A 84 -16.52 5.00 1.47
CA ARG A 84 -16.69 6.25 0.70
C ARG A 84 -16.26 7.46 1.51
N GLY A 85 -16.70 7.56 2.76
CA GLY A 85 -16.32 8.67 3.64
C GLY A 85 -14.80 8.74 3.87
N ILE A 86 -14.11 7.61 3.98
CA ILE A 86 -12.64 7.59 4.08
C ILE A 86 -11.99 8.06 2.76
N LEU A 87 -12.48 7.61 1.61
CA LEU A 87 -11.97 8.08 0.31
C LEU A 87 -12.21 9.58 0.13
N GLU A 88 -13.37 10.09 0.51
CA GLU A 88 -13.66 11.53 0.48
C GLU A 88 -12.65 12.33 1.33
N LEU A 89 -12.33 11.87 2.54
CA LEU A 89 -11.30 12.48 3.39
C LEU A 89 -9.91 12.45 2.74
N GLU A 90 -9.54 11.35 2.10
CA GLU A 90 -8.25 11.26 1.37
C GLU A 90 -8.21 12.25 0.19
N PHE A 91 -9.31 12.41 -0.53
CA PHE A 91 -9.40 13.33 -1.68
C PHE A 91 -9.48 14.80 -1.33
N ILE A 92 -9.68 15.19 -0.07
CA ILE A 92 -9.67 16.61 0.33
C ILE A 92 -8.39 17.29 -0.16
N ASN A 93 -7.22 16.69 0.09
CA ASN A 93 -5.93 17.28 -0.26
C ASN A 93 -5.17 16.51 -1.35
N HIS A 94 -5.54 15.25 -1.64
CA HIS A 94 -4.85 14.46 -2.66
C HIS A 94 -4.98 15.12 -4.04
N PRO A 95 -3.88 15.30 -4.81
CA PRO A 95 -3.95 15.82 -6.16
C PRO A 95 -4.55 14.76 -7.09
N LEU A 96 -5.54 15.13 -7.90
CA LEU A 96 -6.12 14.26 -8.91
C LEU A 96 -5.25 14.27 -10.18
N ASP A 97 -3.95 14.02 -10.03
CA ASP A 97 -2.93 14.12 -11.07
C ASP A 97 -2.45 12.75 -11.58
N CYS A 98 -3.32 11.72 -11.54
CA CYS A 98 -2.99 10.36 -11.99
C CYS A 98 -2.34 10.30 -13.39
N PRO A 99 -2.71 11.13 -14.38
CA PRO A 99 -2.04 11.12 -15.69
C PRO A 99 -0.54 11.43 -15.63
N VAL A 100 -0.08 12.18 -14.62
CA VAL A 100 1.33 12.51 -14.41
C VAL A 100 1.93 11.85 -13.16
N CYS A 101 1.18 10.95 -12.51
CA CYS A 101 1.64 10.14 -11.40
C CYS A 101 2.29 8.86 -11.89
N ASP A 102 3.46 8.51 -11.40
CA ASP A 102 4.19 7.30 -11.81
C ASP A 102 3.52 6.01 -11.34
N GLN A 103 2.73 6.07 -10.27
CA GLN A 103 2.02 4.92 -9.69
C GLN A 103 0.71 4.58 -10.43
N ALA A 104 0.32 5.35 -11.45
CA ALA A 104 -0.92 5.06 -12.18
C ALA A 104 -0.92 3.64 -12.77
N GLY A 105 -2.01 2.88 -12.50
CA GLY A 105 -2.16 1.49 -12.91
C GLY A 105 -1.67 0.45 -11.90
N GLU A 106 -1.07 0.88 -10.77
CA GLU A 106 -0.71 0.03 -9.63
C GLU A 106 -0.88 0.76 -8.27
N CYS A 107 -1.81 1.69 -8.20
CA CYS A 107 -2.07 2.54 -7.03
C CYS A 107 -3.35 2.07 -6.32
N ASP A 108 -3.25 1.66 -5.04
CA ASP A 108 -4.41 1.20 -4.26
C ASP A 108 -5.50 2.29 -4.16
N LEU A 109 -5.12 3.57 -4.03
CA LEU A 109 -6.09 4.66 -3.98
C LEU A 109 -6.85 4.81 -5.32
N GLN A 110 -6.18 4.64 -6.45
CA GLN A 110 -6.82 4.67 -7.78
C GLN A 110 -7.78 3.49 -7.95
N GLU A 111 -7.38 2.29 -7.53
CA GLU A 111 -8.24 1.09 -7.58
C GLU A 111 -9.48 1.27 -6.69
N TYR A 112 -9.32 1.78 -5.48
CA TYR A 112 -10.45 2.02 -4.58
C TYR A 112 -11.36 3.14 -5.08
N TYR A 113 -10.82 4.20 -5.69
CA TYR A 113 -11.59 5.24 -6.35
C TYR A 113 -12.49 4.66 -7.45
N MET A 114 -11.98 3.75 -8.25
CA MET A 114 -12.74 3.10 -9.32
C MET A 114 -13.77 2.08 -8.79
N LYS A 115 -13.42 1.37 -7.70
CA LYS A 115 -14.25 0.28 -7.14
C LYS A 115 -15.42 0.78 -6.31
N PHE A 116 -15.23 1.87 -5.54
CA PHE A 116 -16.19 2.36 -4.54
C PHE A 116 -16.91 3.65 -4.94
N ASP A 117 -17.12 3.90 -6.21
CA ASP A 117 -17.59 5.12 -6.82
C ASP A 117 -16.56 6.26 -6.83
N LYS A 118 -16.61 7.01 -7.91
CA LYS A 118 -15.77 8.19 -8.11
C LYS A 118 -16.20 9.27 -7.12
N GLN A 119 -15.31 9.58 -6.20
CA GLN A 119 -15.52 10.66 -5.24
C GLN A 119 -14.84 11.93 -5.77
N ASP A 120 -15.61 12.93 -6.11
CA ASP A 120 -15.07 14.25 -6.43
C ASP A 120 -14.57 14.91 -5.15
N SER A 121 -13.46 15.66 -5.27
CA SER A 121 -12.96 16.44 -4.15
C SER A 121 -13.98 17.52 -3.77
N GLN A 122 -14.35 17.56 -2.49
CA GLN A 122 -15.26 18.59 -1.94
C GLN A 122 -14.57 19.94 -1.77
N VAL A 123 -13.26 20.01 -1.99
CA VAL A 123 -12.44 21.20 -1.82
C VAL A 123 -11.90 21.66 -3.19
N SER A 124 -11.98 22.95 -3.47
CA SER A 124 -11.44 23.51 -4.71
C SER A 124 -9.93 23.31 -4.78
N LEU A 125 -9.36 23.30 -5.98
CA LEU A 125 -7.91 23.17 -6.15
C LEU A 125 -7.12 24.32 -5.46
N ALA A 126 -7.72 25.48 -5.32
CA ALA A 126 -7.11 26.64 -4.66
C ALA A 126 -7.02 26.48 -3.14
N ASP A 127 -7.98 25.73 -2.55
CA ASP A 127 -8.12 25.56 -1.10
C ASP A 127 -7.38 24.32 -0.58
N LYS A 128 -6.87 23.46 -1.47
CA LYS A 128 -6.08 22.29 -1.08
C LYS A 128 -4.77 22.69 -0.42
N VAL A 129 -4.45 22.02 0.69
CA VAL A 129 -3.15 22.21 1.36
C VAL A 129 -2.04 21.69 0.46
N ARG A 130 -1.13 22.62 0.11
CA ARG A 130 0.02 22.30 -0.72
C ARG A 130 1.19 21.85 0.13
N LYS A 131 1.84 20.78 -0.32
CA LYS A 131 3.05 20.22 0.28
C LYS A 131 4.14 20.17 -0.80
N TYR A 132 5.35 19.79 -0.43
CA TYR A 132 6.40 19.58 -1.41
C TYR A 132 6.09 18.39 -2.32
N LYS A 133 6.44 18.50 -3.61
CA LYS A 133 6.13 17.50 -4.62
C LYS A 133 7.28 16.55 -4.96
N ARG A 134 8.49 16.94 -4.68
CA ARG A 134 9.66 16.16 -5.03
C ARG A 134 10.76 16.42 -4.04
N GLU A 135 11.00 15.47 -3.18
CA GLU A 135 12.13 15.49 -2.28
C GLU A 135 12.91 14.18 -2.45
N ASP A 136 14.21 14.31 -2.64
CA ASP A 136 15.14 13.18 -2.68
C ASP A 136 15.43 12.72 -1.26
N PHE A 137 14.86 11.57 -0.90
CA PHE A 137 15.04 10.96 0.41
C PHE A 137 16.34 10.15 0.53
N GLY A 138 17.10 9.95 -0.55
CA GLY A 138 18.30 9.13 -0.59
C GLY A 138 18.04 7.73 -1.13
N SER A 139 19.11 7.00 -1.43
CA SER A 139 19.06 5.62 -1.96
C SER A 139 18.06 5.42 -3.09
N GLY A 140 17.92 6.43 -3.97
CA GLY A 140 17.00 6.37 -5.10
C GLY A 140 15.51 6.53 -4.76
N VAL A 141 15.16 6.87 -3.52
CA VAL A 141 13.76 7.09 -3.10
C VAL A 141 13.38 8.56 -3.26
N ILE A 142 12.37 8.84 -4.07
CA ILE A 142 11.79 10.19 -4.26
C ILE A 142 10.43 10.24 -3.58
N HIS A 143 10.22 11.23 -2.72
CA HIS A 143 8.95 11.44 -2.01
C HIS A 143 8.15 12.62 -2.59
N ASP A 144 6.84 12.41 -2.73
CA ASP A 144 5.83 13.41 -3.05
C ASP A 144 4.81 13.46 -1.89
N ALA A 145 4.89 14.50 -1.08
CA ALA A 145 4.08 14.62 0.12
C ALA A 145 2.60 14.94 -0.19
N GLU A 146 2.28 15.51 -1.35
CA GLU A 146 0.89 15.75 -1.76
C GLU A 146 0.15 14.45 -2.08
N ARG A 147 0.86 13.41 -2.53
CA ARG A 147 0.27 12.11 -2.86
C ARG A 147 0.22 11.14 -1.69
N CYS A 148 0.77 11.52 -0.55
CA CYS A 148 0.88 10.66 0.61
C CYS A 148 -0.46 10.56 1.36
N VAL A 149 -0.97 9.32 1.54
CA VAL A 149 -2.15 8.99 2.34
C VAL A 149 -1.81 8.70 3.82
N LEU A 150 -0.62 9.07 4.27
CA LEU A 150 -0.15 8.90 5.64
C LEU A 150 -0.36 7.50 6.23
N CYS A 151 -0.31 6.46 5.41
CA CYS A 151 -0.48 5.07 5.85
C CYS A 151 0.63 4.58 6.78
N ARG A 152 1.78 5.24 6.79
CA ARG A 152 2.95 4.98 7.64
C ARG A 152 3.64 3.63 7.39
N ARG A 153 3.37 2.95 6.28
CA ARG A 153 4.09 1.70 5.94
C ARG A 153 5.60 1.95 5.84
N CYS A 154 6.04 3.01 5.15
CA CYS A 154 7.46 3.38 4.99
C CYS A 154 8.15 3.65 6.34
N VAL A 155 7.51 4.36 7.26
CA VAL A 155 8.03 4.61 8.61
C VAL A 155 8.19 3.29 9.38
N ARG A 156 7.16 2.44 9.38
CA ARG A 156 7.21 1.14 10.07
C ARG A 156 8.21 0.19 9.43
N PHE A 157 8.42 0.28 8.11
CA PHE A 157 9.46 -0.48 7.43
C PHE A 157 10.84 -0.13 7.98
N THR A 158 11.18 1.17 8.09
CA THR A 158 12.48 1.59 8.65
C THR A 158 12.63 1.27 10.13
N GLN A 159 11.54 1.13 10.86
CA GLN A 159 11.54 0.73 12.27
C GLN A 159 11.62 -0.78 12.48
N LEU A 160 10.79 -1.55 11.78
CA LEU A 160 10.58 -2.97 12.07
C LEU A 160 11.46 -3.90 11.23
N CYS A 161 11.81 -3.49 10.01
CA CYS A 161 12.54 -4.36 9.08
C CYS A 161 14.02 -4.02 9.00
N THR A 162 14.39 -2.74 8.93
CA THR A 162 15.78 -2.31 8.83
C THR A 162 16.37 -1.79 10.15
N ASN A 163 15.52 -1.49 11.13
CA ASN A 163 15.90 -0.88 12.42
C ASN A 163 16.73 0.41 12.24
N SER A 164 16.56 1.10 11.12
CA SER A 164 17.32 2.30 10.75
C SER A 164 16.68 3.60 11.24
N TYR A 165 15.36 3.59 11.49
CA TYR A 165 14.59 4.74 11.99
C TYR A 165 14.79 6.03 11.18
N GLU A 166 15.00 5.91 9.88
CA GLU A 166 15.32 7.05 9.00
C GLU A 166 14.11 7.93 8.70
N LEU A 167 12.90 7.38 8.83
CA LEU A 167 11.67 8.07 8.51
C LEU A 167 10.77 8.29 9.72
N ALA A 168 10.09 9.42 9.75
CA ALA A 168 9.09 9.77 10.77
C ALA A 168 7.90 10.52 10.16
N VAL A 169 6.85 10.70 10.96
CA VAL A 169 5.76 11.63 10.65
C VAL A 169 6.04 12.96 11.31
N GLY A 170 6.12 14.01 10.52
CA GLY A 170 6.21 15.40 10.99
C GLY A 170 4.91 16.16 10.78
N GLY A 171 4.81 17.33 11.41
CA GLY A 171 3.64 18.20 11.31
C GLY A 171 2.44 17.71 12.13
N ARG A 172 1.30 18.39 11.94
CA ARG A 172 0.04 18.09 12.62
C ARG A 172 -1.15 18.34 11.69
N GLY A 173 -2.21 17.54 11.82
CA GLY A 173 -3.43 17.67 11.03
C GLY A 173 -3.13 17.59 9.53
N GLU A 174 -3.63 18.52 8.76
CA GLU A 174 -3.46 18.61 7.29
C GLU A 174 -2.02 18.85 6.85
N HIS A 175 -1.18 19.43 7.72
CA HIS A 175 0.24 19.63 7.47
C HIS A 175 1.11 18.41 7.80
N SER A 176 0.50 17.29 8.24
CA SER A 176 1.24 16.05 8.50
C SER A 176 1.87 15.52 7.22
N HIS A 177 3.12 15.08 7.31
CA HIS A 177 3.89 14.52 6.19
C HIS A 177 4.94 13.54 6.68
N ILE A 178 5.45 12.71 5.79
CA ILE A 178 6.62 11.88 6.07
C ILE A 178 7.86 12.73 5.92
N MET A 179 8.79 12.60 6.85
CA MET A 179 10.04 13.38 6.87
C MET A 179 11.24 12.48 7.19
N LEU A 180 12.41 12.95 6.79
CA LEU A 180 13.70 12.37 7.15
C LEU A 180 14.02 12.69 8.61
N MET A 181 14.42 11.68 9.40
CA MET A 181 14.87 11.89 10.77
C MET A 181 16.20 12.63 10.79
N ASN A 182 16.25 13.71 11.57
CA ASN A 182 17.45 14.54 11.71
C ASN A 182 18.02 15.07 10.38
N GLY A 183 17.21 15.16 9.33
CA GLY A 183 17.63 15.60 8.00
C GLY A 183 18.61 14.66 7.29
N LYS A 184 18.84 13.46 7.80
CA LYS A 184 19.70 12.46 7.15
C LYS A 184 18.95 11.68 6.10
N LYS A 185 19.53 11.61 4.90
CA LYS A 185 18.99 10.79 3.81
C LYS A 185 19.01 9.30 4.17
N ILE A 186 18.10 8.54 3.55
CA ILE A 186 18.05 7.09 3.66
C ILE A 186 19.36 6.51 3.10
N ASP A 187 19.95 5.58 3.84
CA ASP A 187 21.21 4.92 3.49
C ASP A 187 21.24 3.46 3.96
N ASN A 188 20.08 2.80 3.96
CA ASN A 188 20.02 1.38 4.28
C ASN A 188 19.94 0.53 2.99
N PRO A 189 20.51 -0.69 2.98
CA PRO A 189 20.60 -1.53 1.79
C PRO A 189 19.28 -2.20 1.35
N TYR A 190 18.15 -1.78 1.91
CA TYR A 190 16.81 -2.25 1.60
C TYR A 190 15.85 -1.10 1.28
N ALA A 191 16.39 0.09 0.98
CA ALA A 191 15.62 1.32 0.78
C ALA A 191 14.59 1.22 -0.37
N GLY A 192 14.89 0.46 -1.42
CA GLY A 192 13.98 0.22 -2.55
C GLY A 192 12.62 -0.36 -2.13
N ASN A 193 12.59 -1.16 -1.06
CA ASN A 193 11.32 -1.69 -0.54
C ASN A 193 10.40 -0.60 0.03
N ILE A 194 10.91 0.58 0.37
CA ILE A 194 10.09 1.73 0.79
C ILE A 194 9.14 2.15 -0.34
N VAL A 195 9.61 2.05 -1.58
CA VAL A 195 8.80 2.28 -2.78
C VAL A 195 7.75 1.18 -2.94
N ASP A 196 8.15 -0.10 -2.79
CA ASP A 196 7.28 -1.25 -2.98
C ASP A 196 6.17 -1.36 -1.92
N VAL A 197 6.43 -0.98 -0.66
CA VAL A 197 5.40 -0.99 0.39
C VAL A 197 4.45 0.22 0.32
N CYS A 198 4.76 1.24 -0.47
CA CYS A 198 3.92 2.42 -0.59
C CYS A 198 2.68 2.09 -1.45
N PRO A 199 1.45 2.23 -0.90
CA PRO A 199 0.24 1.86 -1.62
C PRO A 199 -0.17 2.89 -2.69
N VAL A 200 0.53 4.02 -2.77
CA VAL A 200 0.21 5.16 -3.64
C VAL A 200 1.47 5.76 -4.26
N GLY A 201 1.33 6.72 -5.16
CA GLY A 201 2.46 7.37 -5.84
C GLY A 201 3.25 8.38 -5.00
N ALA A 202 3.28 8.23 -3.68
CA ALA A 202 4.00 9.12 -2.77
C ALA A 202 5.50 8.79 -2.67
N MET A 203 5.86 7.49 -2.64
CA MET A 203 7.24 7.03 -2.71
C MET A 203 7.47 6.39 -4.06
N THR A 204 8.46 6.87 -4.80
CA THR A 204 8.75 6.40 -6.17
C THR A 204 10.25 6.19 -6.34
N SER A 205 10.63 5.23 -7.19
CA SER A 205 12.04 4.98 -7.52
C SER A 205 12.55 6.03 -8.50
N ALA A 206 13.67 6.67 -8.21
CA ALA A 206 14.34 7.61 -9.11
C ALA A 206 14.70 6.94 -10.44
N ASP A 207 15.06 5.66 -10.40
CA ASP A 207 15.48 4.89 -11.57
C ASP A 207 14.32 4.50 -12.49
N PHE A 208 13.16 4.22 -11.92
CA PHE A 208 11.98 3.81 -12.69
C PHE A 208 11.06 4.99 -13.04
N ARG A 209 11.04 6.03 -12.21
CA ARG A 209 10.13 7.17 -12.32
C ARG A 209 10.09 7.75 -13.75
N PHE A 210 8.88 7.80 -14.31
CA PHE A 210 8.56 8.33 -15.65
C PHE A 210 9.25 7.63 -16.84
N LYS A 211 9.83 6.45 -16.64
CA LYS A 211 10.45 5.69 -17.73
C LYS A 211 9.42 4.88 -18.52
N LYS A 212 8.50 4.22 -17.85
CA LYS A 212 7.49 3.38 -18.51
C LYS A 212 6.23 3.24 -17.66
N ARG A 213 5.09 3.19 -18.31
CA ARG A 213 3.80 2.90 -17.66
C ARG A 213 3.64 1.40 -17.47
N VAL A 214 3.10 1.01 -16.31
CA VAL A 214 3.02 -0.41 -15.89
C VAL A 214 2.19 -1.28 -16.82
N TRP A 215 1.17 -0.73 -17.49
CA TRP A 215 0.36 -1.50 -18.47
C TRP A 215 1.11 -1.86 -19.76
N HIS A 216 2.28 -1.28 -19.99
CA HIS A 216 3.18 -1.68 -21.07
C HIS A 216 4.18 -2.74 -20.63
N LEU A 217 4.28 -3.03 -19.33
CA LEU A 217 5.22 -3.98 -18.78
C LEU A 217 4.65 -5.40 -18.75
N GLN A 218 5.55 -6.36 -18.84
CA GLN A 218 5.34 -7.77 -18.57
C GLN A 218 6.06 -8.10 -17.26
N LYS A 219 5.36 -8.78 -16.36
CA LYS A 219 5.87 -9.22 -15.08
C LYS A 219 6.27 -10.68 -15.16
N THR A 220 7.54 -10.98 -15.00
CA THR A 220 8.08 -12.35 -15.11
C THR A 220 8.69 -12.78 -13.78
N PRO A 221 8.35 -13.97 -13.22
CA PRO A 221 9.00 -14.49 -12.03
C PRO A 221 10.42 -14.93 -12.34
N ALA A 222 11.35 -14.58 -11.44
CA ALA A 222 12.76 -14.96 -11.55
C ALA A 222 13.38 -15.18 -10.16
N ILE A 223 14.64 -15.60 -10.17
CA ILE A 223 15.50 -15.70 -8.99
C ILE A 223 16.65 -14.71 -9.14
N CYS A 224 16.90 -13.91 -8.12
CA CYS A 224 18.03 -13.00 -8.08
C CYS A 224 19.35 -13.78 -8.09
N GLN A 225 20.29 -13.36 -8.91
CA GLN A 225 21.62 -13.97 -9.04
C GLN A 225 22.74 -13.15 -8.37
N GLY A 226 22.38 -12.09 -7.62
CA GLY A 226 23.34 -11.18 -7.01
C GLY A 226 24.14 -11.79 -5.85
N CYS A 227 23.60 -12.79 -5.16
CA CYS A 227 24.30 -13.49 -4.08
C CYS A 227 23.71 -14.89 -3.86
N GLU A 228 24.32 -15.65 -2.95
CA GLU A 228 23.94 -17.04 -2.60
C GLU A 228 22.52 -17.19 -2.03
N ARG A 229 21.89 -16.10 -1.55
CA ARG A 229 20.56 -16.15 -0.98
C ARG A 229 19.51 -16.60 -1.99
N GLY A 230 19.65 -16.23 -3.26
CA GLY A 230 18.71 -16.64 -4.32
C GLY A 230 17.29 -16.12 -4.10
N CYS A 231 17.12 -14.84 -3.78
CA CYS A 231 15.82 -14.22 -3.53
C CYS A 231 14.90 -14.38 -4.74
N ALA A 232 13.63 -14.70 -4.49
CA ALA A 232 12.61 -14.67 -5.53
C ALA A 232 12.23 -13.21 -5.85
N ILE A 233 12.19 -12.91 -7.14
CA ILE A 233 11.92 -11.56 -7.65
C ILE A 233 10.88 -11.59 -8.77
N TRP A 234 10.27 -10.45 -8.98
CA TRP A 234 9.57 -10.11 -10.20
C TRP A 234 10.48 -9.21 -11.04
N VAL A 235 10.58 -9.57 -12.33
CA VAL A 235 11.26 -8.76 -13.34
C VAL A 235 10.20 -8.06 -14.17
N ASP A 236 10.17 -6.74 -14.13
CA ASP A 236 9.29 -5.92 -14.94
C ASP A 236 10.06 -5.49 -16.21
N SER A 237 9.68 -6.06 -17.35
CA SER A 237 10.27 -5.80 -18.66
C SER A 237 9.21 -5.37 -19.68
N ASN A 238 9.63 -4.83 -20.81
CA ASN A 238 8.71 -4.48 -21.88
C ASN A 238 7.98 -5.70 -22.43
N LYS A 239 6.70 -5.54 -22.76
CA LYS A 239 5.97 -6.53 -23.55
C LYS A 239 6.60 -6.68 -24.94
N ALA A 240 6.69 -7.90 -25.43
CA ALA A 240 7.33 -8.24 -26.72
C ALA A 240 6.87 -7.38 -27.91
N LYS A 241 5.60 -6.96 -27.92
CA LYS A 241 5.05 -6.09 -28.98
C LYS A 241 5.71 -4.71 -29.09
N TYR A 242 6.49 -4.28 -28.07
CA TYR A 242 7.17 -2.99 -28.07
C TYR A 242 8.65 -3.08 -28.49
N GLN A 243 9.12 -4.25 -28.90
CA GLN A 243 10.41 -4.52 -29.53
C GLN A 243 11.68 -4.13 -28.76
N ASP A 244 11.58 -3.70 -27.52
CA ASP A 244 12.75 -3.55 -26.68
C ASP A 244 12.72 -4.62 -25.57
N SER A 245 13.84 -5.24 -25.30
CA SER A 245 14.01 -6.24 -24.23
C SER A 245 14.51 -5.60 -22.94
N ILE A 246 14.14 -4.34 -22.69
CA ILE A 246 14.64 -3.58 -21.55
C ILE A 246 13.94 -4.07 -20.27
N ILE A 247 14.76 -4.39 -19.27
CA ILE A 247 14.33 -4.57 -17.88
C ILE A 247 14.26 -3.19 -17.23
N TYR A 248 13.14 -2.87 -16.62
CA TYR A 248 12.91 -1.57 -16.01
C TYR A 248 13.10 -1.58 -14.52
N ARG A 249 12.69 -2.66 -13.83
CA ARG A 249 12.87 -2.80 -12.38
C ARG A 249 12.77 -4.26 -11.91
N PHE A 250 13.34 -4.52 -10.75
CA PHE A 250 13.13 -5.73 -9.97
C PHE A 250 12.27 -5.39 -8.76
N ARG A 251 11.36 -6.31 -8.40
CA ARG A 251 10.53 -6.17 -7.20
C ARG A 251 10.54 -7.47 -6.40
N PRO A 252 10.34 -7.41 -5.08
CA PRO A 252 10.25 -8.63 -4.28
C PRO A 252 9.08 -9.51 -4.73
N ARG A 253 9.31 -10.81 -4.74
CA ARG A 253 8.29 -11.84 -4.86
C ARG A 253 8.27 -12.62 -3.57
N GLU A 254 7.14 -12.57 -2.86
CA GLU A 254 6.96 -13.24 -1.58
C GLU A 254 7.25 -14.75 -1.69
N ASN A 255 8.08 -15.25 -0.79
CA ASN A 255 8.38 -16.68 -0.62
C ASN A 255 9.12 -16.96 0.70
N SER A 256 9.45 -18.23 0.96
CA SER A 256 10.12 -18.66 2.19
C SER A 256 11.60 -18.23 2.29
N VAL A 257 12.26 -17.82 1.20
CA VAL A 257 13.69 -17.44 1.20
C VAL A 257 13.90 -16.01 1.63
N ASN A 258 13.19 -15.06 1.02
CA ASN A 258 13.33 -13.62 1.27
C ASN A 258 12.12 -12.97 1.95
N GLY A 259 11.06 -13.75 2.23
CA GLY A 259 9.82 -13.19 2.76
C GLY A 259 9.23 -12.18 1.78
N TYR A 260 9.05 -10.95 2.24
CA TYR A 260 8.41 -9.86 1.50
C TYR A 260 9.38 -8.87 0.85
N PHE A 261 10.68 -8.96 1.12
CA PHE A 261 11.64 -7.90 0.81
C PHE A 261 12.89 -8.44 0.10
N ILE A 262 13.56 -7.56 -0.67
CA ILE A 262 14.87 -7.82 -1.31
C ILE A 262 15.82 -6.67 -0.99
N CYS A 263 17.12 -6.90 -1.14
CA CYS A 263 18.12 -5.84 -1.00
C CYS A 263 18.21 -4.99 -2.30
N ASP A 264 18.89 -3.87 -2.22
CA ASP A 264 19.06 -2.92 -3.33
C ASP A 264 20.30 -3.25 -4.21
N TYR A 265 21.01 -4.36 -3.93
CA TYR A 265 22.22 -4.79 -4.63
C TYR A 265 21.91 -5.71 -5.81
#